data_8072bda10b2f409007abe6fbf50a2903
#
_entry.id   8072bda10b2f409007abe6fbf50a2903
#
_cell.length_a   1.000
_cell.length_b   1.000
_cell.length_c   1.000
_cell.angle_alpha   90.00
_cell.angle_beta   90.00
_cell.angle_gamma   90.00
#
_symmetry.space_group_name_H-M   'P 1'
#
loop_
_entity.id
_entity.type
_entity.pdbx_description
1 polymer ?
#
loop_
_entity_poly.entity_id
_entity_poly.type
_entity_poly.pdbx_seq_one_letter_code
_entity_poly.pdbx_strand_id
1 'polypeptide(L)'
;MATKIFIDPGHGGPDPGAIGNGVTEEYVNLNVSLELARLLRNAGFDVRVYRTTSDENVLENKNADLRNRAQTANNWGADYFISIHTNSSTNPAAQGAEAYVYRLGGASERLGKAILASISEELGSRNRGVMAANFAVLRRTNMPAVLIELGYLTNATEALNLNSPAWQRAVAGAIANGIISYLGVPQRVF
;
A
#
# COMPACT_ATOMS: atom_id res chain seq x y z
N MET A 1 -5.64 15.16 -18.74
CA MET A 1 -6.15 13.83 -18.38
C MET A 1 -5.94 13.65 -16.89
N ALA A 2 -6.81 12.91 -16.19
CA ALA A 2 -6.62 12.62 -14.78
C ALA A 2 -5.40 11.72 -14.57
N THR A 3 -4.64 11.95 -13.49
CA THR A 3 -3.51 11.09 -13.10
C THR A 3 -4.02 9.68 -12.76
N LYS A 4 -3.38 8.67 -13.32
CA LYS A 4 -3.72 7.26 -13.17
C LYS A 4 -2.94 6.62 -12.02
N ILE A 5 -3.65 6.15 -11.01
CA ILE A 5 -3.04 5.49 -9.84
C ILE A 5 -3.50 4.04 -9.80
N PHE A 6 -2.55 3.11 -9.83
CA PHE A 6 -2.81 1.69 -9.67
C PHE A 6 -2.53 1.28 -8.23
N ILE A 7 -3.54 0.70 -7.57
CA ILE A 7 -3.43 0.19 -6.20
C ILE A 7 -3.37 -1.33 -6.24
N ASP A 8 -2.37 -1.88 -5.58
CA ASP A 8 -2.09 -3.30 -5.48
C ASP A 8 -2.26 -3.79 -4.04
N PRO A 9 -3.44 -4.33 -3.67
CA PRO A 9 -3.60 -5.02 -2.39
C PRO A 9 -2.72 -6.28 -2.38
N GLY A 10 -1.69 -6.30 -1.55
CA GLY A 10 -0.79 -7.45 -1.46
C GLY A 10 -1.52 -8.74 -1.09
N HIS A 11 -0.98 -9.89 -1.53
CA HIS A 11 -1.53 -11.22 -1.26
C HIS A 11 -2.93 -11.42 -1.84
N GLY A 12 -3.66 -12.45 -1.36
CA GLY A 12 -5.02 -12.79 -1.76
C GLY A 12 -5.13 -14.24 -2.26
N GLY A 13 -6.36 -14.73 -2.39
CA GLY A 13 -6.64 -16.09 -2.79
C GLY A 13 -5.95 -17.13 -1.90
N PRO A 14 -5.10 -18.00 -2.47
CA PRO A 14 -4.41 -19.01 -1.68
C PRO A 14 -3.26 -18.46 -0.81
N ASP A 15 -2.83 -17.20 -1.01
CA ASP A 15 -1.75 -16.54 -0.26
C ASP A 15 -2.31 -15.55 0.78
N PRO A 16 -2.47 -15.94 2.05
CA PRO A 16 -2.98 -15.04 3.09
C PRO A 16 -1.97 -13.96 3.51
N GLY A 17 -0.71 -14.04 3.06
CA GLY A 17 0.37 -13.22 3.58
C GLY A 17 0.76 -13.60 5.01
N ALA A 18 1.26 -12.65 5.77
CA ALA A 18 1.55 -12.84 7.17
C ALA A 18 0.26 -13.05 8.00
N ILE A 19 0.36 -13.87 9.05
CA ILE A 19 -0.71 -14.07 10.02
C ILE A 19 -0.12 -13.80 11.40
N GLY A 20 -0.75 -12.89 12.14
CA GLY A 20 -0.31 -12.55 13.49
C GLY A 20 -1.47 -12.05 14.34
N ASN A 21 -1.51 -12.45 15.62
CA ASN A 21 -2.54 -12.05 16.59
C ASN A 21 -3.99 -12.24 16.07
N GLY A 22 -4.24 -13.28 15.25
CA GLY A 22 -5.56 -13.58 14.69
C GLY A 22 -5.95 -12.73 13.48
N VAL A 23 -5.05 -11.92 12.95
CA VAL A 23 -5.27 -11.06 11.78
C VAL A 23 -4.47 -11.57 10.59
N THR A 24 -5.05 -11.56 9.40
CA THR A 24 -4.38 -11.91 8.14
C THR A 24 -4.02 -10.65 7.36
N GLU A 25 -2.83 -10.64 6.79
CA GLU A 25 -2.31 -9.54 5.99
C GLU A 25 -3.22 -9.22 4.79
N GLU A 26 -3.62 -10.25 4.06
CA GLU A 26 -4.49 -10.15 2.89
C GLU A 26 -5.78 -9.35 3.16
N TYR A 27 -6.42 -9.60 4.31
CA TYR A 27 -7.65 -8.91 4.74
C TYR A 27 -7.41 -7.42 4.98
N VAL A 28 -6.35 -7.06 5.69
CA VAL A 28 -6.02 -5.66 5.98
C VAL A 28 -5.67 -4.92 4.70
N ASN A 29 -4.81 -5.52 3.86
CA ASN A 29 -4.36 -4.94 2.60
C ASN A 29 -5.54 -4.64 1.67
N LEU A 30 -6.51 -5.55 1.56
CA LEU A 30 -7.70 -5.36 0.73
C LEU A 30 -8.55 -4.19 1.24
N ASN A 31 -8.90 -4.18 2.52
CA ASN A 31 -9.79 -3.16 3.09
C ASN A 31 -9.19 -1.75 2.99
N VAL A 32 -7.92 -1.59 3.34
CA VAL A 32 -7.21 -0.31 3.22
C VAL A 32 -7.13 0.14 1.77
N SER A 33 -6.85 -0.77 0.84
CA SER A 33 -6.75 -0.46 -0.59
C SER A 33 -8.07 -0.02 -1.20
N LEU A 34 -9.19 -0.65 -0.82
CA LEU A 34 -10.52 -0.28 -1.31
C LEU A 34 -10.92 1.11 -0.83
N GLU A 35 -10.67 1.41 0.44
CA GLU A 35 -10.94 2.74 0.99
C GLU A 35 -10.03 3.81 0.36
N LEU A 36 -8.73 3.52 0.20
CA LEU A 36 -7.79 4.39 -0.50
C LEU A 36 -8.27 4.70 -1.93
N ALA A 37 -8.73 3.67 -2.65
CA ALA A 37 -9.25 3.84 -4.01
C ALA A 37 -10.49 4.76 -4.03
N ARG A 38 -11.40 4.61 -3.06
CA ARG A 38 -12.58 5.48 -2.92
C ARG A 38 -12.17 6.94 -2.71
N LEU A 39 -11.24 7.18 -1.79
CA LEU A 39 -10.75 8.54 -1.47
C LEU A 39 -10.04 9.20 -2.65
N LEU A 40 -9.16 8.48 -3.34
CA LEU A 40 -8.44 9.02 -4.49
C LEU A 40 -9.37 9.29 -5.69
N ARG A 41 -10.39 8.45 -5.94
CA ARG A 41 -11.42 8.74 -6.95
C ARG A 41 -12.20 10.01 -6.62
N ASN A 42 -12.57 10.20 -5.36
CA ASN A 42 -13.23 11.43 -4.90
C ASN A 42 -12.33 12.67 -5.07
N ALA A 43 -11.02 12.50 -4.96
CA ALA A 43 -10.04 13.56 -5.23
C ALA A 43 -9.84 13.85 -6.75
N GLY A 44 -10.46 13.05 -7.63
CA GLY A 44 -10.43 13.27 -9.08
C GLY A 44 -9.35 12.48 -9.83
N PHE A 45 -8.71 11.49 -9.19
CA PHE A 45 -7.79 10.56 -9.84
C PHE A 45 -8.53 9.46 -10.60
N ASP A 46 -7.93 8.96 -11.68
CA ASP A 46 -8.34 7.71 -12.32
C ASP A 46 -7.67 6.55 -11.57
N VAL A 47 -8.46 5.68 -10.91
CA VAL A 47 -7.93 4.66 -10.00
C VAL A 47 -8.40 3.28 -10.39
N ARG A 48 -7.43 2.36 -10.59
CA ARG A 48 -7.66 0.92 -10.66
C ARG A 48 -7.09 0.21 -9.46
N VAL A 49 -7.79 -0.84 -9.03
CA VAL A 49 -7.34 -1.75 -7.96
C VAL A 49 -7.12 -3.12 -8.60
N TYR A 50 -6.05 -3.80 -8.24
CA TYR A 50 -5.72 -5.13 -8.81
C TYR A 50 -6.78 -6.17 -8.49
N ARG A 51 -7.28 -6.19 -7.27
CA ARG A 51 -8.38 -7.05 -6.81
C ARG A 51 -9.34 -6.29 -5.90
N THR A 52 -10.63 -6.59 -6.00
CA THR A 52 -11.69 -6.00 -5.15
C THR A 52 -12.32 -7.05 -4.23
N THR A 53 -11.94 -8.31 -4.39
CA THR A 53 -12.25 -9.43 -3.51
C THR A 53 -10.97 -10.18 -3.15
N SER A 54 -11.05 -11.21 -2.31
CA SER A 54 -9.90 -12.05 -1.97
C SER A 54 -9.30 -12.72 -3.21
N ASP A 55 -10.13 -13.27 -4.08
CA ASP A 55 -9.71 -14.19 -5.15
C ASP A 55 -9.60 -13.55 -6.53
N GLU A 56 -10.11 -12.33 -6.70
CA GLU A 56 -10.13 -11.67 -7.99
C GLU A 56 -8.70 -11.43 -8.53
N ASN A 57 -8.47 -11.84 -9.78
CA ASN A 57 -7.20 -11.70 -10.50
C ASN A 57 -5.98 -12.40 -9.87
N VAL A 58 -6.11 -13.01 -8.69
CA VAL A 58 -4.99 -13.67 -8.01
C VAL A 58 -4.71 -15.03 -8.64
N LEU A 59 -3.44 -15.30 -8.92
CA LEU A 59 -3.00 -16.55 -9.53
C LEU A 59 -2.40 -17.48 -8.47
N GLU A 60 -2.65 -18.80 -8.61
CA GLU A 60 -2.10 -19.81 -7.70
C GLU A 60 -0.56 -19.81 -7.66
N ASN A 61 0.07 -19.59 -8.82
CA ASN A 61 1.53 -19.48 -8.87
C ASN A 61 1.98 -18.08 -8.45
N LYS A 62 2.59 -17.96 -7.29
CA LYS A 62 3.04 -16.69 -6.70
C LYS A 62 3.91 -15.85 -7.66
N ASN A 63 4.85 -16.47 -8.39
CA ASN A 63 5.70 -15.74 -9.32
C ASN A 63 4.92 -15.23 -10.55
N ALA A 64 3.92 -15.98 -10.99
CA ALA A 64 3.02 -15.56 -12.06
C ALA A 64 2.13 -14.42 -11.58
N ASP A 65 1.60 -14.52 -10.37
CA ASP A 65 0.76 -13.48 -9.76
C ASP A 65 1.52 -12.16 -9.62
N LEU A 66 2.70 -12.16 -9.03
CA LEU A 66 3.54 -10.96 -8.91
C LEU A 66 3.88 -10.31 -10.27
N ARG A 67 4.05 -11.12 -11.33
CA ARG A 67 4.21 -10.59 -12.69
C ARG A 67 2.93 -9.98 -13.20
N ASN A 68 1.80 -10.64 -12.98
CA ASN A 68 0.49 -10.18 -13.45
C ASN A 68 0.10 -8.84 -12.83
N ARG A 69 0.35 -8.63 -11.53
CA ARG A 69 0.13 -7.36 -10.82
C ARG A 69 0.85 -6.20 -11.52
N ALA A 70 2.14 -6.33 -11.73
CA ALA A 70 2.94 -5.31 -12.40
C ALA A 70 2.52 -5.13 -13.88
N GLN A 71 2.29 -6.23 -14.60
CA GLN A 71 1.89 -6.19 -16.02
C GLN A 71 0.54 -5.52 -16.22
N THR A 72 -0.42 -5.75 -15.32
CA THR A 72 -1.75 -5.12 -15.34
C THR A 72 -1.63 -3.61 -15.19
N ALA A 73 -0.80 -3.14 -14.26
CA ALA A 73 -0.53 -1.71 -14.08
C ALA A 73 0.16 -1.09 -15.30
N ASN A 74 1.18 -1.77 -15.85
CA ASN A 74 1.91 -1.33 -17.03
C ASN A 74 1.00 -1.23 -18.26
N ASN A 75 0.17 -2.26 -18.52
CA ASN A 75 -0.75 -2.31 -19.66
C ASN A 75 -1.84 -1.23 -19.58
N TRP A 76 -2.26 -0.89 -18.37
CA TRP A 76 -3.20 0.20 -18.17
C TRP A 76 -2.57 1.58 -18.33
N GLY A 77 -1.25 1.66 -18.32
CA GLY A 77 -0.51 2.91 -18.39
C GLY A 77 -0.69 3.74 -17.13
N ALA A 78 -0.52 3.10 -15.97
CA ALA A 78 -0.55 3.80 -14.68
C ALA A 78 0.58 4.82 -14.59
N ASP A 79 0.30 5.99 -14.00
CA ASP A 79 1.32 7.00 -13.68
C ASP A 79 2.04 6.70 -12.36
N TYR A 80 1.34 6.02 -11.44
CA TYR A 80 1.88 5.61 -10.12
C TYR A 80 1.35 4.23 -9.73
N PHE A 81 2.20 3.47 -9.03
CA PHE A 81 1.87 2.14 -8.50
C PHE A 81 2.06 2.14 -6.98
N ILE A 82 0.99 1.82 -6.23
CA ILE A 82 0.96 1.78 -4.77
C ILE A 82 0.59 0.37 -4.32
N SER A 83 1.53 -0.36 -3.74
CA SER A 83 1.29 -1.68 -3.15
C SER A 83 1.09 -1.54 -1.64
N ILE A 84 0.05 -2.16 -1.11
CA ILE A 84 -0.33 -2.10 0.31
C ILE A 84 -0.09 -3.45 0.95
N HIS A 85 0.67 -3.44 2.04
CA HIS A 85 1.10 -4.61 2.80
C HIS A 85 1.06 -4.35 4.31
N THR A 86 1.13 -5.42 5.10
CA THR A 86 1.38 -5.40 6.53
C THR A 86 2.50 -6.36 6.89
N ASN A 87 3.43 -5.89 7.69
CA ASN A 87 4.68 -6.57 8.00
C ASN A 87 4.53 -7.64 9.11
N SER A 88 5.56 -8.44 9.24
CA SER A 88 5.73 -9.38 10.35
C SER A 88 7.20 -9.45 10.77
N SER A 89 7.46 -9.80 12.03
CA SER A 89 8.80 -9.92 12.57
C SER A 89 8.88 -11.02 13.63
N THR A 90 10.04 -11.65 13.77
CA THR A 90 10.33 -12.53 14.92
C THR A 90 10.44 -11.76 16.24
N ASN A 91 10.68 -10.44 16.17
CA ASN A 91 10.65 -9.56 17.33
C ASN A 91 9.23 -8.98 17.50
N PRO A 92 8.46 -9.37 18.54
CA PRO A 92 7.10 -8.86 18.74
C PRO A 92 7.06 -7.38 19.17
N ALA A 93 8.19 -6.78 19.49
CA ALA A 93 8.29 -5.34 19.77
C ALA A 93 8.51 -4.50 18.50
N ALA A 94 8.70 -5.13 17.32
CA ALA A 94 8.80 -4.39 16.07
C ALA A 94 7.48 -3.66 15.79
N GLN A 95 7.58 -2.37 15.42
CA GLN A 95 6.42 -1.52 15.18
C GLN A 95 6.74 -0.37 14.21
N GLY A 96 5.70 0.19 13.60
CA GLY A 96 5.77 1.37 12.74
C GLY A 96 5.60 1.05 11.26
N ALA A 97 5.32 2.09 10.50
CA ALA A 97 5.17 2.00 9.05
C ALA A 97 6.51 2.19 8.34
N GLU A 98 6.71 1.49 7.26
CA GLU A 98 7.90 1.60 6.39
C GLU A 98 7.49 1.53 4.92
N ALA A 99 8.35 1.99 4.02
CA ALA A 99 8.10 1.93 2.60
C ALA A 99 9.29 1.33 1.87
N TYR A 100 8.99 0.62 0.79
CA TYR A 100 10.00 0.04 -0.08
C TYR A 100 9.87 0.56 -1.50
N VAL A 101 11.02 0.82 -2.12
CA VAL A 101 11.16 1.20 -3.52
C VAL A 101 12.23 0.35 -4.17
N TYR A 102 12.20 0.22 -5.50
CA TYR A 102 13.24 -0.58 -6.18
C TYR A 102 14.62 0.09 -6.08
N ARG A 103 14.67 1.45 -6.19
CA ARG A 103 15.91 2.24 -6.06
C ARG A 103 15.62 3.56 -5.35
N LEU A 104 16.55 3.98 -4.50
CA LEU A 104 16.51 5.30 -3.87
C LEU A 104 16.92 6.42 -4.85
N GLY A 105 16.70 7.67 -4.46
CA GLY A 105 17.11 8.87 -5.19
C GLY A 105 16.09 9.39 -6.21
N GLY A 106 14.92 8.72 -6.37
CA GLY A 106 13.96 9.05 -7.42
C GLY A 106 12.57 9.49 -6.94
N ALA A 107 11.64 9.53 -7.88
CA ALA A 107 10.23 9.86 -7.64
C ALA A 107 9.55 8.89 -6.66
N SER A 108 9.86 7.59 -6.76
CA SER A 108 9.32 6.56 -5.86
C SER A 108 9.69 6.83 -4.40
N GLU A 109 10.93 7.22 -4.12
CA GLU A 109 11.38 7.53 -2.75
C GLU A 109 10.67 8.78 -2.21
N ARG A 110 10.56 9.83 -3.02
CA ARG A 110 9.85 11.06 -2.60
C ARG A 110 8.38 10.78 -2.30
N LEU A 111 7.72 9.97 -3.13
CA LEU A 111 6.34 9.53 -2.90
C LEU A 111 6.22 8.72 -1.60
N GLY A 112 7.11 7.75 -1.39
CA GLY A 112 7.13 6.96 -0.14
C GLY A 112 7.35 7.81 1.09
N LYS A 113 8.25 8.79 1.03
CA LYS A 113 8.49 9.75 2.13
C LYS A 113 7.25 10.59 2.44
N ALA A 114 6.54 11.08 1.44
CA ALA A 114 5.33 11.88 1.63
C ALA A 114 4.21 11.04 2.27
N ILE A 115 4.02 9.79 1.83
CA ILE A 115 3.04 8.88 2.41
C ILE A 115 3.38 8.57 3.87
N LEU A 116 4.63 8.20 4.17
CA LEU A 116 5.03 7.88 5.55
C LEU A 116 4.97 9.08 6.48
N ALA A 117 5.27 10.28 6.00
CA ALA A 117 5.13 11.50 6.78
C ALA A 117 3.67 11.71 7.21
N SER A 118 2.73 11.60 6.26
CA SER A 118 1.30 11.73 6.52
C SER A 118 0.79 10.67 7.49
N ILE A 119 1.18 9.39 7.33
CA ILE A 119 0.83 8.31 8.27
C ILE A 119 1.35 8.63 9.69
N SER A 120 2.59 9.12 9.80
CA SER A 120 3.18 9.47 11.10
C SER A 120 2.51 10.67 11.76
N GLU A 121 2.22 11.72 10.99
CA GLU A 121 1.58 12.95 11.47
C GLU A 121 0.13 12.72 11.91
N GLU A 122 -0.65 11.95 11.14
CA GLU A 122 -2.07 11.79 11.39
C GLU A 122 -2.41 10.67 12.38
N LEU A 123 -1.61 9.59 12.42
CA LEU A 123 -1.88 8.43 13.28
C LEU A 123 -0.87 8.23 14.41
N GLY A 124 0.19 9.03 14.47
CA GLY A 124 1.27 8.82 15.44
C GLY A 124 2.09 7.55 15.22
N SER A 125 1.94 6.90 14.05
CA SER A 125 2.69 5.70 13.72
C SER A 125 4.18 6.03 13.57
N ARG A 126 5.04 5.19 14.12
CA ARG A 126 6.48 5.34 13.97
C ARG A 126 6.86 5.25 12.49
N ASN A 127 7.47 6.30 11.95
CA ASN A 127 8.03 6.32 10.61
C ASN A 127 9.40 5.63 10.60
N ARG A 128 9.51 4.49 9.93
CA ARG A 128 10.76 3.71 9.82
C ARG A 128 11.59 4.06 8.57
N GLY A 129 11.06 4.92 7.71
CA GLY A 129 11.73 5.43 6.52
C GLY A 129 11.48 4.61 5.25
N VAL A 130 12.09 5.07 4.16
CA VAL A 130 12.04 4.45 2.85
C VAL A 130 13.32 3.66 2.60
N MET A 131 13.18 2.41 2.18
CA MET A 131 14.30 1.50 1.92
C MET A 131 14.25 0.97 0.50
N ALA A 132 15.42 0.60 -0.04
CA ALA A 132 15.49 -0.10 -1.32
C ALA A 132 15.30 -1.61 -1.13
N ALA A 133 14.44 -2.22 -1.96
CA ALA A 133 14.26 -3.66 -1.98
C ALA A 133 13.98 -4.19 -3.38
N ASN A 134 14.48 -5.40 -3.66
CA ASN A 134 14.31 -6.07 -4.96
C ASN A 134 12.97 -6.85 -5.02
N PHE A 135 11.87 -6.22 -4.66
CA PHE A 135 10.54 -6.83 -4.77
C PHE A 135 10.09 -6.91 -6.23
N ALA A 136 9.45 -8.03 -6.59
CA ALA A 136 9.09 -8.31 -7.98
C ALA A 136 8.15 -7.26 -8.57
N VAL A 137 7.15 -6.81 -7.81
CA VAL A 137 6.19 -5.78 -8.25
C VAL A 137 6.86 -4.42 -8.46
N LEU A 138 7.85 -4.06 -7.63
CA LEU A 138 8.60 -2.80 -7.77
C LEU A 138 9.58 -2.82 -8.94
N ARG A 139 10.24 -3.97 -9.17
CA ARG A 139 11.21 -4.13 -10.26
C ARG A 139 10.56 -4.17 -11.64
N ARG A 140 9.33 -4.67 -11.73
CA ARG A 140 8.63 -4.95 -12.99
C ARG A 140 7.67 -3.86 -13.44
N THR A 141 7.42 -2.86 -12.61
CA THR A 141 6.61 -1.68 -12.96
C THR A 141 7.44 -0.64 -13.71
N ASN A 142 6.81 0.04 -14.68
CA ASN A 142 7.45 1.03 -15.54
C ASN A 142 7.30 2.47 -15.03
N MET A 143 6.49 2.68 -14.00
CA MET A 143 6.20 3.98 -13.40
C MET A 143 6.80 4.07 -11.99
N PRO A 144 6.82 5.25 -11.35
CA PRO A 144 7.12 5.37 -9.92
C PRO A 144 6.25 4.42 -9.10
N ALA A 145 6.90 3.55 -8.32
CA ALA A 145 6.27 2.49 -7.57
C ALA A 145 6.76 2.48 -6.13
N VAL A 146 5.83 2.29 -5.19
CA VAL A 146 6.11 2.17 -3.75
C VAL A 146 5.28 1.04 -3.16
N LEU A 147 5.88 0.28 -2.25
CA LEU A 147 5.21 -0.70 -1.40
C LEU A 147 5.24 -0.16 0.02
N ILE A 148 4.07 -0.09 0.65
CA ILE A 148 3.88 0.44 2.00
C ILE A 148 3.56 -0.72 2.94
N GLU A 149 4.37 -0.86 3.99
CA GLU A 149 4.11 -1.73 5.14
C GLU A 149 3.47 -0.89 6.23
N LEU A 150 2.21 -1.16 6.53
CA LEU A 150 1.39 -0.32 7.41
C LEU A 150 1.73 -0.46 8.90
N GLY A 151 2.37 -1.56 9.28
CA GLY A 151 2.70 -1.95 10.65
C GLY A 151 2.91 -3.45 10.75
N TYR A 152 3.14 -3.97 11.95
CA TYR A 152 3.54 -5.35 12.19
C TYR A 152 2.41 -6.18 12.80
N LEU A 153 1.89 -7.19 12.10
CA LEU A 153 0.87 -8.12 12.62
C LEU A 153 1.35 -8.93 13.84
N THR A 154 2.65 -9.08 13.99
CA THR A 154 3.27 -9.78 15.14
C THR A 154 3.35 -8.91 16.40
N ASN A 155 3.11 -7.61 16.29
CA ASN A 155 2.97 -6.70 17.44
C ASN A 155 1.49 -6.66 17.86
N ALA A 156 1.18 -7.03 19.09
CA ALA A 156 -0.20 -7.15 19.56
C ALA A 156 -0.99 -5.81 19.49
N THR A 157 -0.33 -4.70 19.82
CA THR A 157 -0.97 -3.37 19.75
C THR A 157 -1.24 -2.95 18.31
N GLU A 158 -0.28 -3.14 17.40
CA GLU A 158 -0.48 -2.80 15.99
C GLU A 158 -1.51 -3.72 15.32
N ALA A 159 -1.52 -5.02 15.67
CA ALA A 159 -2.52 -5.95 15.14
C ALA A 159 -3.95 -5.55 15.51
N LEU A 160 -4.19 -5.04 16.73
CA LEU A 160 -5.50 -4.49 17.12
C LEU A 160 -5.90 -3.29 16.26
N ASN A 161 -4.96 -2.38 15.99
CA ASN A 161 -5.18 -1.25 15.11
C ASN A 161 -5.45 -1.72 13.67
N LEU A 162 -4.56 -2.55 13.12
CA LEU A 162 -4.66 -3.08 11.75
C LEU A 162 -5.97 -3.82 11.50
N ASN A 163 -6.53 -4.50 12.53
CA ASN A 163 -7.82 -5.18 12.45
C ASN A 163 -9.03 -4.24 12.65
N SER A 164 -8.80 -2.99 13.05
CA SER A 164 -9.88 -2.02 13.30
C SER A 164 -10.35 -1.35 12.01
N PRO A 165 -11.64 -1.46 11.63
CA PRO A 165 -12.15 -0.75 10.45
C PRO A 165 -11.99 0.77 10.53
N ALA A 166 -12.04 1.34 11.74
CA ALA A 166 -11.83 2.77 11.94
C ALA A 166 -10.37 3.16 11.63
N TRP A 167 -9.41 2.38 12.11
CA TRP A 167 -8.00 2.60 11.82
C TRP A 167 -7.66 2.37 10.34
N GLN A 168 -8.25 1.33 9.71
CA GLN A 168 -8.09 1.06 8.28
C GLN A 168 -8.54 2.25 7.42
N ARG A 169 -9.67 2.88 7.78
CA ARG A 169 -10.12 4.12 7.11
C ARG A 169 -9.18 5.30 7.37
N ALA A 170 -8.71 5.46 8.60
CA ALA A 170 -7.81 6.55 8.95
C ALA A 170 -6.45 6.43 8.22
N VAL A 171 -5.85 5.22 8.18
CA VAL A 171 -4.58 5.04 7.46
C VAL A 171 -4.76 5.18 5.96
N ALA A 172 -5.87 4.76 5.37
CA ALA A 172 -6.19 5.00 3.97
C ALA A 172 -6.30 6.51 3.68
N GLY A 173 -6.90 7.29 4.60
CA GLY A 173 -6.93 8.75 4.54
C GLY A 173 -5.55 9.37 4.56
N ALA A 174 -4.70 8.97 5.50
CA ALA A 174 -3.32 9.44 5.60
C ALA A 174 -2.50 9.11 4.33
N ILE A 175 -2.65 7.91 3.77
CA ILE A 175 -1.98 7.55 2.51
C ILE A 175 -2.48 8.45 1.37
N ALA A 176 -3.80 8.68 1.27
CA ALA A 176 -4.38 9.56 0.25
C ALA A 176 -3.84 10.98 0.37
N ASN A 177 -3.78 11.54 1.59
CA ASN A 177 -3.24 12.88 1.87
C ASN A 177 -1.75 12.98 1.46
N GLY A 178 -0.95 11.97 1.78
CA GLY A 178 0.45 11.90 1.38
C GLY A 178 0.64 11.89 -0.15
N ILE A 179 -0.20 11.15 -0.88
CA ILE A 179 -0.20 11.10 -2.34
C ILE A 179 -0.64 12.46 -2.92
N ILE A 180 -1.72 13.03 -2.42
CA ILE A 180 -2.26 14.34 -2.87
C ILE A 180 -1.23 15.45 -2.65
N SER A 181 -0.60 15.49 -1.48
CA SER A 181 0.47 16.43 -1.14
C SER A 181 1.67 16.29 -2.08
N TYR A 182 2.11 15.05 -2.33
CA TYR A 182 3.22 14.79 -3.24
C TYR A 182 2.93 15.25 -4.68
N LEU A 183 1.69 15.09 -5.14
CA LEU A 183 1.27 15.47 -6.49
C LEU A 183 0.92 16.95 -6.63
N GLY A 184 0.90 17.72 -5.54
CA GLY A 184 0.57 19.15 -5.55
C GLY A 184 -0.87 19.45 -5.96
N VAL A 185 -1.79 18.49 -5.76
CA VAL A 185 -3.21 18.68 -6.04
C VAL A 185 -3.85 19.41 -4.85
N PRO A 186 -4.65 20.48 -5.05
CA PRO A 186 -5.35 21.13 -3.95
C PRO A 186 -6.21 20.14 -3.18
N GLN A 187 -6.06 20.11 -1.84
CA GLN A 187 -6.86 19.25 -0.99
C GLN A 187 -8.34 19.60 -1.16
N ARG A 188 -9.15 18.63 -1.56
CA ARG A 188 -10.60 18.70 -1.39
C ARG A 188 -10.87 18.15 0.01
N VAL A 189 -11.40 19.02 0.89
CA VAL A 189 -11.83 18.61 2.23
C VAL A 189 -12.91 17.53 2.05
N PHE A 190 -12.67 16.36 2.60
CA PHE A 190 -13.59 15.21 2.54
C PHE A 190 -14.43 15.16 3.80
#